data_40b19474cbae74f91dc5d94f00880971
#
_entry.id   40b19474cbae74f91dc5d94f00880971
#
_cell.length_a   1.000
_cell.length_b   1.000
_cell.length_c   1.000
_cell.angle_alpha   90.00
_cell.angle_beta   90.00
_cell.angle_gamma   90.00
#
_symmetry.space_group_name_H-M   'P 1'
#
loop_
_entity.id
_entity.type
_entity.pdbx_description
1 polymer ?
#
loop_
_entity_poly.entity_id
_entity_poly.type
_entity_poly.pdbx_seq_one_letter_code
_entity_poly.pdbx_strand_id
1 'polypeptide(L)'
;STQAKTLFPYTTLFRSRFDGIRYGYRAQDIKNLEDLYVKSRSEGFGPEVQRRIMLGTFSLSAGSYDKHFKKAGQVRTLIINDFAKVFEKYDLILGPTTPTPAWDLGARVDDPLSMYLADLLTIPVNLAGLPGISIPAGFADGLPVGMQLIGKRYDEETIYQVAAAFEATTDFHKKQPIIFGK
;
A
#
# COMPACT_ATOMS: atom_id res chain seq x y z
N SER A 1 -16.54 13.96 1.70
CA SER A 1 -16.93 12.76 0.95
C SER A 1 -15.91 12.26 -0.08
N THR A 2 -14.69 12.79 -0.06
CA THR A 2 -13.61 12.40 -0.98
C THR A 2 -12.91 11.09 -0.57
N GLN A 3 -13.24 10.55 0.58
CA GLN A 3 -12.55 9.43 1.22
C GLN A 3 -13.07 8.02 0.84
N ALA A 4 -14.13 7.93 0.06
CA ALA A 4 -14.70 6.64 -0.33
C ALA A 4 -14.06 6.00 -1.58
N LYS A 5 -13.02 6.61 -2.13
CA LYS A 5 -12.36 6.07 -3.32
C LYS A 5 -11.37 4.99 -2.89
N THR A 6 -11.76 3.75 -3.09
CA THR A 6 -10.91 2.57 -2.89
C THR A 6 -9.59 2.71 -3.66
N LEU A 7 -8.55 2.01 -3.19
CA LEU A 7 -7.20 2.03 -3.78
C LEU A 7 -7.20 1.79 -5.30
N PHE A 8 -8.06 0.91 -5.81
CA PHE A 8 -8.12 0.56 -7.23
C PHE A 8 -8.65 1.68 -8.13
N PRO A 9 -9.84 2.26 -7.88
CA PRO A 9 -10.33 3.36 -8.70
C PRO A 9 -9.45 4.61 -8.61
N TYR A 10 -8.89 4.92 -7.44
CA TYR A 10 -7.96 6.04 -7.29
C TYR A 10 -6.71 5.85 -8.15
N THR A 11 -6.10 4.67 -8.11
CA THR A 11 -4.94 4.34 -8.93
C THR A 11 -5.26 4.47 -10.42
N THR A 12 -6.40 3.96 -10.86
CA THR A 12 -6.86 4.08 -12.25
C THR A 12 -7.09 5.53 -12.65
N LEU A 13 -7.85 6.28 -11.86
CA LEU A 13 -8.17 7.69 -12.14
C LEU A 13 -6.94 8.60 -12.08
N PHE A 14 -6.01 8.33 -11.18
CA PHE A 14 -4.78 9.10 -11.06
C PHE A 14 -3.80 8.78 -12.20
N ARG A 15 -3.51 7.50 -12.41
CA ARG A 15 -2.54 7.07 -13.42
C ARG A 15 -3.03 7.24 -14.86
N SER A 16 -4.33 7.25 -15.09
CA SER A 16 -4.88 7.57 -16.42
C SER A 16 -4.54 8.98 -16.89
N ARG A 17 -4.11 9.88 -15.99
CA ARG A 17 -3.63 11.22 -16.33
C ARG A 17 -2.21 11.25 -16.92
N PHE A 18 -1.45 10.16 -16.76
CA PHE A 18 -0.13 10.00 -17.38
C PHE A 18 -0.35 9.57 -18.84
N ASP A 19 -0.53 10.56 -19.68
CA ASP A 19 -0.91 10.42 -21.09
C ASP A 19 0.24 10.69 -22.06
N GLY A 20 1.41 11.06 -21.53
CA GLY A 20 2.56 11.44 -22.34
C GLY A 20 2.45 12.85 -22.97
N ILE A 21 1.38 13.60 -22.64
CA ILE A 21 1.17 14.98 -23.11
C ILE A 21 1.50 15.96 -21.98
N ARG A 22 0.79 15.85 -20.85
CA ARG A 22 0.95 16.72 -19.68
C ARG A 22 1.87 16.14 -18.65
N TYR A 23 1.83 14.81 -18.47
CA TYR A 23 2.54 14.10 -17.42
C TYR A 23 3.11 12.77 -17.91
N GLY A 24 4.22 12.37 -17.30
CA GLY A 24 4.80 11.05 -17.45
C GLY A 24 5.61 10.86 -18.74
N TYR A 25 5.91 9.60 -19.00
CA TYR A 25 6.67 9.18 -20.17
C TYR A 25 5.89 9.47 -21.46
N ARG A 26 6.59 9.98 -22.47
CA ARG A 26 6.08 10.17 -23.82
C ARG A 26 6.82 9.25 -24.78
N ALA A 27 6.10 8.39 -25.47
CA ALA A 27 6.66 7.50 -26.47
C ALA A 27 7.26 8.28 -27.64
N GLN A 28 8.27 7.69 -28.27
CA GLN A 28 8.86 8.16 -29.51
C GLN A 28 8.09 7.57 -30.71
N ASP A 29 8.33 8.08 -31.91
CA ASP A 29 7.77 7.56 -33.17
C ASP A 29 6.24 7.43 -33.19
N ILE A 30 5.56 8.50 -32.86
CA ILE A 30 4.11 8.61 -32.77
C ILE A 30 3.53 9.02 -34.12
N LYS A 31 2.53 8.29 -34.64
CA LYS A 31 1.86 8.58 -35.89
C LYS A 31 0.61 9.46 -35.73
N ASN A 32 -0.11 9.31 -34.64
CA ASN A 32 -1.36 10.02 -34.33
C ASN A 32 -1.59 10.06 -32.82
N LEU A 33 -2.68 10.72 -32.41
CA LEU A 33 -3.02 10.90 -30.99
C LEU A 33 -3.33 9.58 -30.28
N GLU A 34 -3.99 8.65 -30.94
CA GLU A 34 -4.30 7.32 -30.38
C GLU A 34 -3.00 6.53 -30.13
N ASP A 35 -2.10 6.53 -31.11
CA ASP A 35 -0.78 5.89 -31.01
C ASP A 35 0.05 6.49 -29.85
N LEU A 36 -0.04 7.81 -29.63
CA LEU A 36 0.57 8.47 -28.48
C LEU A 36 0.06 7.89 -27.15
N TYR A 37 -1.25 7.80 -26.98
CA TYR A 37 -1.83 7.27 -25.74
C TYR A 37 -1.49 5.80 -25.51
N VAL A 38 -1.62 4.98 -26.54
CA VAL A 38 -1.36 3.53 -26.46
C VAL A 38 0.10 3.28 -26.15
N LYS A 39 1.02 3.81 -26.93
CA LYS A 39 2.45 3.57 -26.75
C LYS A 39 2.96 4.16 -25.44
N SER A 40 2.62 5.40 -25.11
CA SER A 40 3.10 6.02 -23.87
C SER A 40 2.70 5.25 -22.63
N ARG A 41 1.50 4.67 -22.60
CA ARG A 41 1.05 3.84 -21.48
C ARG A 41 1.62 2.44 -21.50
N SER A 42 1.77 1.84 -22.67
CA SER A 42 2.33 0.48 -22.79
C SER A 42 3.81 0.45 -22.46
N GLU A 43 4.57 1.46 -22.83
CA GLU A 43 6.00 1.56 -22.56
C GLU A 43 6.30 2.16 -21.18
N GLY A 44 5.51 3.16 -20.76
CA GLY A 44 5.73 3.92 -19.53
C GLY A 44 5.21 3.26 -18.27
N PHE A 45 4.35 2.25 -18.37
CA PHE A 45 3.83 1.50 -17.21
C PHE A 45 4.32 0.06 -17.20
N GLY A 46 4.87 -0.35 -16.06
CA GLY A 46 5.21 -1.76 -15.85
C GLY A 46 3.97 -2.66 -15.80
N PRO A 47 4.14 -3.99 -15.99
CA PRO A 47 3.02 -4.95 -16.12
C PRO A 47 2.03 -4.92 -14.95
N GLU A 48 2.50 -4.79 -13.71
CA GLU A 48 1.62 -4.73 -12.54
C GLU A 48 0.76 -3.46 -12.51
N VAL A 49 1.31 -2.32 -12.93
CA VAL A 49 0.57 -1.06 -13.04
C VAL A 49 -0.52 -1.16 -14.10
N GLN A 50 -0.21 -1.75 -15.25
CA GLN A 50 -1.17 -2.01 -16.33
C GLN A 50 -2.31 -2.92 -15.84
N ARG A 51 -1.98 -4.02 -15.16
CA ARG A 51 -2.95 -4.95 -14.56
C ARG A 51 -3.89 -4.21 -13.60
N ARG A 52 -3.38 -3.39 -12.70
CA ARG A 52 -4.18 -2.61 -11.75
C ARG A 52 -5.08 -1.57 -12.42
N ILE A 53 -4.62 -0.92 -13.48
CA ILE A 53 -5.44 -0.01 -14.27
C ILE A 53 -6.61 -0.76 -14.92
N MET A 54 -6.34 -1.91 -15.53
CA MET A 54 -7.38 -2.74 -16.16
C MET A 54 -8.41 -3.25 -15.14
N LEU A 55 -7.97 -3.76 -14.00
CA LEU A 55 -8.87 -4.19 -12.90
C LEU A 55 -9.74 -3.05 -12.38
N GLY A 56 -9.15 -1.85 -12.21
CA GLY A 56 -9.91 -0.68 -11.78
C GLY A 56 -10.94 -0.24 -12.82
N THR A 57 -10.60 -0.27 -14.08
CA THR A 57 -11.51 0.04 -15.19
C THR A 57 -12.67 -0.97 -15.25
N PHE A 58 -12.36 -2.26 -15.11
CA PHE A 58 -13.38 -3.32 -15.06
C PHE A 58 -14.32 -3.13 -13.87
N SER A 59 -13.79 -2.84 -12.68
CA SER A 59 -14.60 -2.63 -11.47
C SER A 59 -15.54 -1.44 -11.57
N LEU A 60 -15.19 -0.44 -12.38
CA LEU A 60 -16.01 0.76 -12.63
C LEU A 60 -16.97 0.63 -13.79
N SER A 61 -16.89 -0.46 -14.59
CA SER A 61 -17.79 -0.68 -15.72
C SER A 61 -19.23 -0.92 -15.25
N ALA A 62 -20.21 -0.55 -16.08
CA ALA A 62 -21.63 -0.55 -15.75
C ALA A 62 -22.11 -1.90 -15.19
N GLY A 63 -21.68 -3.02 -15.77
CA GLY A 63 -22.07 -4.37 -15.31
C GLY A 63 -21.39 -4.84 -14.02
N SER A 64 -20.30 -4.20 -13.60
CA SER A 64 -19.47 -4.61 -12.46
C SER A 64 -19.54 -3.66 -11.27
N TYR A 65 -20.05 -2.45 -11.48
CA TYR A 65 -20.03 -1.38 -10.47
C TYR A 65 -20.71 -1.78 -9.15
N ASP A 66 -21.96 -2.24 -9.21
CA ASP A 66 -22.70 -2.61 -8.00
C ASP A 66 -22.11 -3.87 -7.33
N LYS A 67 -21.71 -4.84 -8.14
CA LYS A 67 -21.20 -6.12 -7.68
C LYS A 67 -19.81 -6.02 -7.05
N HIS A 68 -18.94 -5.20 -7.61
CA HIS A 68 -17.55 -5.12 -7.16
C HIS A 68 -17.26 -3.81 -6.42
N PHE A 69 -17.49 -2.66 -7.03
CA PHE A 69 -17.13 -1.36 -6.44
C PHE A 69 -17.96 -1.01 -5.20
N LYS A 70 -19.28 -1.10 -5.32
CA LYS A 70 -20.22 -0.79 -4.23
C LYS A 70 -20.06 -1.78 -3.07
N LYS A 71 -19.94 -3.07 -3.39
CA LYS A 71 -19.70 -4.12 -2.39
C LYS A 71 -18.40 -3.91 -1.64
N ALA A 72 -17.32 -3.59 -2.33
CA ALA A 72 -16.03 -3.26 -1.71
C ALA A 72 -16.14 -2.06 -0.76
N GLY A 73 -16.92 -1.02 -1.14
CA GLY A 73 -17.22 0.12 -0.26
C GLY A 73 -17.94 -0.27 1.03
N GLN A 74 -18.90 -1.19 0.94
CA GLN A 74 -19.60 -1.73 2.12
C GLN A 74 -18.65 -2.50 3.04
N VAL A 75 -17.82 -3.40 2.49
CA VAL A 75 -16.82 -4.15 3.26
C VAL A 75 -15.82 -3.19 3.92
N ARG A 76 -15.37 -2.17 3.20
CA ARG A 76 -14.49 -1.13 3.77
C ARG A 76 -15.13 -0.46 4.99
N THR A 77 -16.42 -0.16 4.95
CA THR A 77 -17.15 0.42 6.10
C THR A 77 -17.12 -0.52 7.31
N LEU A 78 -17.26 -1.82 7.11
CA LEU A 78 -17.16 -2.80 8.21
C LEU A 78 -15.76 -2.78 8.84
N ILE A 79 -14.71 -2.75 8.02
CA ILE A 79 -13.32 -2.65 8.50
C ILE A 79 -13.12 -1.37 9.33
N ILE A 80 -13.60 -0.22 8.85
CA ILE A 80 -13.53 1.05 9.59
C ILE A 80 -14.21 0.93 10.96
N ASN A 81 -15.40 0.35 11.00
CA ASN A 81 -16.18 0.19 12.22
C ASN A 81 -15.51 -0.77 13.23
N ASP A 82 -14.84 -1.82 12.75
CA ASP A 82 -14.13 -2.74 13.61
C ASP A 82 -12.92 -2.08 14.29
N PHE A 83 -12.13 -1.31 13.54
CA PHE A 83 -11.07 -0.49 14.14
C PHE A 83 -11.62 0.55 15.11
N ALA A 84 -12.72 1.23 14.78
CA ALA A 84 -13.34 2.21 15.65
C ALA A 84 -13.72 1.63 17.02
N LYS A 85 -14.30 0.41 17.05
CA LYS A 85 -14.63 -0.29 18.31
C LYS A 85 -13.39 -0.59 19.17
N VAL A 86 -12.28 -0.97 18.53
CA VAL A 86 -11.02 -1.22 19.24
C VAL A 86 -10.50 0.06 19.87
N PHE A 87 -10.54 1.17 19.14
CA PHE A 87 -10.07 2.48 19.60
C PHE A 87 -11.00 3.17 20.63
N GLU A 88 -12.18 2.62 20.93
CA GLU A 88 -12.96 3.02 22.11
C GLU A 88 -12.26 2.65 23.43
N LYS A 89 -11.41 1.60 23.41
CA LYS A 89 -10.78 1.03 24.61
C LYS A 89 -9.26 1.18 24.64
N TYR A 90 -8.64 1.29 23.48
CA TYR A 90 -7.19 1.29 23.32
C TYR A 90 -6.74 2.53 22.56
N ASP A 91 -5.52 2.99 22.84
CA ASP A 91 -4.94 4.17 22.19
C ASP A 91 -4.16 3.78 20.95
N LEU A 92 -3.53 2.60 20.94
CA LEU A 92 -2.74 2.06 19.84
C LEU A 92 -3.01 0.57 19.64
N ILE A 93 -2.82 0.12 18.41
CA ILE A 93 -2.74 -1.30 18.06
C ILE A 93 -1.29 -1.59 17.64
N LEU A 94 -0.72 -2.65 18.18
CA LEU A 94 0.62 -3.11 17.92
C LEU A 94 0.59 -4.48 17.24
N GLY A 95 1.41 -4.66 16.22
CA GLY A 95 1.55 -5.94 15.52
C GLY A 95 2.79 -5.99 14.64
N PRO A 96 3.09 -7.11 13.99
CA PRO A 96 4.12 -7.16 12.98
C PRO A 96 3.72 -6.34 11.75
N THR A 97 4.70 -5.73 11.06
CA THR A 97 4.43 -4.98 9.82
C THR A 97 4.07 -5.91 8.68
N THR A 98 4.79 -7.04 8.57
CA THR A 98 4.61 -8.05 7.52
C THR A 98 4.53 -9.44 8.15
N PRO A 99 3.83 -10.41 7.50
CA PRO A 99 3.70 -11.78 8.02
C PRO A 99 5.03 -12.55 8.07
N THR A 100 6.00 -12.17 7.24
CA THR A 100 7.30 -12.84 7.12
C THR A 100 8.43 -11.81 7.08
N PRO A 101 9.66 -12.16 7.46
CA PRO A 101 10.85 -11.38 7.12
C PRO A 101 11.04 -11.23 5.61
N ALA A 102 12.08 -10.48 5.20
CA ALA A 102 12.47 -10.36 3.81
C ALA A 102 12.80 -11.74 3.21
N TRP A 103 12.62 -11.87 1.90
CA TRP A 103 12.96 -13.06 1.11
C TRP A 103 13.92 -12.69 -0.01
N ASP A 104 14.53 -13.70 -0.66
CA ASP A 104 15.48 -13.49 -1.73
C ASP A 104 14.89 -12.75 -2.93
N LEU A 105 15.70 -11.96 -3.60
CA LEU A 105 15.29 -11.24 -4.81
C LEU A 105 14.81 -12.25 -5.87
N GLY A 106 13.61 -11.99 -6.38
CA GLY A 106 12.99 -12.83 -7.41
C GLY A 106 12.23 -14.07 -6.90
N ALA A 107 12.32 -14.43 -5.61
CA ALA A 107 11.71 -15.65 -5.08
C ALA A 107 10.17 -15.74 -5.20
N ARG A 108 9.47 -14.62 -5.35
CA ARG A 108 8.00 -14.56 -5.43
C ARG A 108 7.46 -13.90 -6.70
N VAL A 109 8.29 -13.74 -7.72
CA VAL A 109 7.88 -13.07 -8.97
C VAL A 109 6.77 -13.84 -9.68
N ASP A 110 6.82 -15.17 -9.63
CA ASP A 110 5.87 -16.07 -10.28
C ASP A 110 4.68 -16.45 -9.39
N ASP A 111 4.61 -15.96 -8.15
CA ASP A 111 3.52 -16.20 -7.21
C ASP A 111 2.86 -14.87 -6.76
N PRO A 112 1.92 -14.33 -7.55
CA PRO A 112 1.21 -13.09 -7.21
C PRO A 112 0.45 -13.17 -5.89
N LEU A 113 -0.06 -14.35 -5.51
CA LEU A 113 -0.80 -14.52 -4.26
C LEU A 113 0.11 -14.33 -3.05
N SER A 114 1.27 -14.92 -3.05
CA SER A 114 2.30 -14.73 -2.00
C SER A 114 2.73 -13.27 -1.87
N MET A 115 2.86 -12.56 -3.00
CA MET A 115 3.15 -11.12 -3.00
C MET A 115 2.03 -10.31 -2.36
N TYR A 116 0.77 -10.60 -2.66
CA TYR A 116 -0.37 -9.90 -2.05
C TYR A 116 -0.54 -10.21 -0.56
N LEU A 117 -0.22 -11.43 -0.14
CA LEU A 117 -0.26 -11.81 1.27
C LEU A 117 0.79 -11.07 2.12
N ALA A 118 1.87 -10.58 1.52
CA ALA A 118 2.84 -9.75 2.22
C ALA A 118 2.24 -8.43 2.76
N ASP A 119 1.20 -7.92 2.11
CA ASP A 119 0.52 -6.67 2.49
C ASP A 119 -0.68 -6.90 3.43
N LEU A 120 -0.91 -8.14 3.86
CA LEU A 120 -2.11 -8.54 4.64
C LEU A 120 -2.35 -7.67 5.87
N LEU A 121 -1.28 -7.25 6.55
CA LEU A 121 -1.36 -6.50 7.81
C LEU A 121 -1.39 -4.99 7.62
N THR A 122 -0.99 -4.47 6.45
CA THR A 122 -0.95 -3.04 6.15
C THR A 122 -2.16 -2.54 5.35
N ILE A 123 -2.74 -3.38 4.50
CA ILE A 123 -3.91 -3.04 3.70
C ILE A 123 -5.12 -2.61 4.56
N PRO A 124 -5.50 -3.31 5.64
CA PRO A 124 -6.64 -2.91 6.46
C PRO A 124 -6.49 -1.51 7.08
N VAL A 125 -5.28 -1.13 7.46
CA VAL A 125 -4.95 0.19 8.01
C VAL A 125 -5.22 1.28 6.96
N ASN A 126 -4.75 1.05 5.72
CA ASN A 126 -5.02 1.94 4.58
C ASN A 126 -6.52 2.02 4.26
N LEU A 127 -7.23 0.90 4.27
CA LEU A 127 -8.68 0.87 4.03
C LEU A 127 -9.46 1.62 5.12
N ALA A 128 -9.03 1.52 6.37
CA ALA A 128 -9.63 2.23 7.49
C ALA A 128 -9.27 3.74 7.50
N GLY A 129 -8.22 4.15 6.79
CA GLY A 129 -7.74 5.54 6.76
C GLY A 129 -7.13 5.96 8.09
N LEU A 130 -6.36 5.07 8.69
CA LEU A 130 -5.68 5.25 9.96
C LEU A 130 -4.20 5.56 9.75
N PRO A 131 -3.58 6.35 10.64
CA PRO A 131 -2.14 6.52 10.66
C PRO A 131 -1.45 5.26 11.18
N GLY A 132 -0.27 4.97 10.66
CA GLY A 132 0.56 3.87 11.11
C GLY A 132 2.03 4.10 10.80
N ILE A 133 2.90 3.56 11.65
CA ILE A 133 4.35 3.58 11.48
C ILE A 133 4.89 2.15 11.61
N SER A 134 5.95 1.86 10.90
CA SER A 134 6.76 0.66 11.12
C SER A 134 8.13 1.05 11.66
N ILE A 135 8.50 0.45 12.78
CA ILE A 135 9.80 0.68 13.43
C ILE A 135 10.56 -0.64 13.56
N PRO A 136 11.91 -0.61 13.56
CA PRO A 136 12.72 -1.80 13.80
C PRO A 136 12.44 -2.40 15.17
N ALA A 137 12.10 -3.70 15.25
CA ALA A 137 11.71 -4.36 16.50
C ALA A 137 12.56 -5.58 16.84
N GLY A 138 13.54 -5.92 16.03
CA GLY A 138 14.41 -7.06 16.27
C GLY A 138 14.87 -7.72 14.99
N PHE A 139 15.28 -8.98 15.12
CA PHE A 139 15.76 -9.80 14.03
C PHE A 139 15.16 -11.21 14.13
N ALA A 140 14.80 -11.78 12.98
CA ALA A 140 14.41 -13.17 12.84
C ALA A 140 15.31 -13.81 11.77
N ASP A 141 16.02 -14.88 12.11
CA ASP A 141 16.99 -15.53 11.24
C ASP A 141 18.05 -14.58 10.64
N GLY A 142 18.46 -13.57 11.43
CA GLY A 142 19.44 -12.56 11.01
C GLY A 142 18.87 -11.44 10.14
N LEU A 143 17.59 -11.48 9.78
CA LEU A 143 16.90 -10.45 9.01
C LEU A 143 16.10 -9.52 9.91
N PRO A 144 16.07 -8.19 9.63
CA PRO A 144 15.32 -7.24 10.43
C PRO A 144 13.80 -7.48 10.34
N VAL A 145 13.12 -7.32 11.45
CA VAL A 145 11.64 -7.36 11.53
C VAL A 145 11.10 -6.01 11.98
N GLY A 146 9.97 -5.62 11.39
CA GLY A 146 9.27 -4.39 11.70
C GLY A 146 8.10 -4.61 12.65
N MET A 147 7.96 -3.74 13.63
CA MET A 147 6.77 -3.60 14.46
C MET A 147 5.91 -2.47 13.91
N GLN A 148 4.65 -2.75 13.64
CA GLN A 148 3.68 -1.77 13.21
C GLN A 148 2.93 -1.20 14.42
N LEU A 149 2.86 0.12 14.52
CA LEU A 149 2.00 0.84 15.45
C LEU A 149 0.91 1.54 14.64
N ILE A 150 -0.35 1.31 15.01
CA ILE A 150 -1.52 1.89 14.34
C ILE A 150 -2.25 2.75 15.36
N GLY A 151 -2.49 4.02 15.05
CA GLY A 151 -3.15 4.97 15.92
C GLY A 151 -4.57 5.32 15.51
N LYS A 152 -5.23 6.08 16.36
CA LYS A 152 -6.52 6.73 16.06
C LYS A 152 -6.34 7.68 14.88
N ARG A 153 -7.43 7.96 14.21
CA ARG A 153 -7.43 8.87 13.07
C ARG A 153 -6.94 10.26 13.47
N TYR A 154 -5.93 10.78 12.76
CA TYR A 154 -5.27 12.08 13.02
C TYR A 154 -4.52 12.14 14.36
N ASP A 155 -4.13 11.00 14.93
CA ASP A 155 -3.37 10.91 16.18
C ASP A 155 -1.97 10.34 15.93
N GLU A 156 -1.25 10.93 14.99
CA GLU A 156 0.14 10.61 14.69
C GLU A 156 1.06 10.91 15.88
N GLU A 157 0.70 11.88 16.72
CA GLU A 157 1.47 12.27 17.89
C GLU A 157 1.63 11.10 18.87
N THR A 158 0.56 10.41 19.23
CA THR A 158 0.60 9.24 20.11
C THR A 158 1.48 8.13 19.52
N ILE A 159 1.42 7.90 18.20
CA ILE A 159 2.26 6.93 17.52
C ILE A 159 3.74 7.29 17.67
N TYR A 160 4.12 8.55 17.42
CA TYR A 160 5.50 8.98 17.54
C TYR A 160 6.03 8.94 18.98
N GLN A 161 5.19 9.27 19.97
CA GLN A 161 5.56 9.18 21.39
C GLN A 161 5.93 7.75 21.77
N VAL A 162 5.09 6.78 21.37
CA VAL A 162 5.32 5.36 21.68
C VAL A 162 6.52 4.81 20.89
N ALA A 163 6.65 5.16 19.62
CA ALA A 163 7.78 4.77 18.78
C ALA A 163 9.11 5.30 19.37
N ALA A 164 9.16 6.57 19.75
CA ALA A 164 10.35 7.18 20.36
C ALA A 164 10.70 6.54 21.72
N ALA A 165 9.69 6.22 22.55
CA ALA A 165 9.91 5.53 23.81
C ALA A 165 10.49 4.12 23.61
N PHE A 166 10.01 3.39 22.60
CA PHE A 166 10.56 2.09 22.24
C PHE A 166 12.01 2.19 21.74
N GLU A 167 12.31 3.14 20.85
CA GLU A 167 13.67 3.34 20.33
C GLU A 167 14.65 3.79 21.42
N ALA A 168 14.20 4.55 22.42
CA ALA A 168 15.02 4.94 23.56
C ALA A 168 15.45 3.75 24.45
N THR A 169 14.68 2.64 24.41
CA THR A 169 14.95 1.43 25.20
C THR A 169 15.61 0.31 24.41
N THR A 170 15.81 0.49 23.09
CA THR A 170 16.34 -0.54 22.20
C THR A 170 17.40 0.03 21.26
N ASP A 171 18.23 -0.85 20.69
CA ASP A 171 19.28 -0.49 19.72
C ASP A 171 19.03 -1.03 18.30
N PHE A 172 17.82 -1.52 18.01
CA PHE A 172 17.53 -2.13 16.72
C PHE A 172 17.66 -1.13 15.56
N HIS A 173 17.23 0.11 15.76
CA HIS A 173 17.32 1.19 14.78
C HIS A 173 18.75 1.63 14.46
N LYS A 174 19.73 1.30 15.33
CA LYS A 174 21.15 1.64 15.12
C LYS A 174 21.89 0.60 14.26
N LYS A 175 21.28 -0.55 14.02
CA LYS A 175 21.90 -1.62 13.22
C LYS A 175 21.87 -1.26 11.73
N GLN A 176 22.99 -1.49 11.07
CA GLN A 176 23.16 -1.25 9.63
C GLN A 176 23.49 -2.55 8.91
N PRO A 177 23.11 -2.70 7.61
CA PRO A 177 23.55 -3.81 6.78
C PRO A 177 25.08 -3.89 6.70
N ILE A 178 25.64 -5.10 6.66
CA ILE A 178 27.09 -5.33 6.61
C ILE A 178 27.75 -4.65 5.39
N ILE A 179 27.03 -4.52 4.29
CA ILE A 179 27.49 -3.84 3.07
C ILE A 179 27.82 -2.34 3.27
N PHE A 180 27.27 -1.71 4.31
CA PHE A 180 27.52 -0.30 4.66
C PHE A 180 28.39 -0.16 5.91
N GLY A 181 28.67 -1.27 6.61
CA GLY A 181 29.58 -1.31 7.76
C GLY A 181 31.01 -1.54 7.30
N LYS A 182 31.80 -0.47 7.20
CA LYS A 182 33.26 -0.58 7.22
C LYS A 182 33.73 -0.54 8.66
#